data_1961e623d4341f64fafe3872a081e654
#
_entry.id   1961e623d4341f64fafe3872a081e654
#
_cell.length_a   1.000
_cell.length_b   1.000
_cell.length_c   1.000
_cell.angle_alpha   90.00
_cell.angle_beta   90.00
_cell.angle_gamma   90.00
#
_symmetry.space_group_name_H-M   'P 1'
#
loop_
_entity.id
_entity.type
_entity.pdbx_description
1 polymer ?
#
loop_
_entity_poly.entity_id
_entity_poly.type
_entity_poly.pdbx_seq_one_letter_code
_entity_poly.pdbx_strand_id
1 'polypeptide(L)'
;CAVEKIERIANINNLRVIYDAAHTFGVKDKRGSILNYGDISILSFHATKVFNTFEGGAIICHDKNMKRRIDNLKNFGFVDEITVEVAGINAKMSEFNAALGLLQLKHVDDAINKRKLIFERYIDALSSIVGITYIPQIAAKSNYSYFPILVNNSFALNRDNLYKKLKTNGINARRYFYPLITDFPMYREHASARKDNLPVANTSANNVLCLPIYPELEKEDQEHIINTILSCAQTDFKYT
;
A
#
# COMPACT_ATOMS: atom_id res chain seq x y z
N CYS A 1 8.35 8.03 0.32
CA CYS A 1 9.34 8.63 -0.61
C CYS A 1 9.95 9.87 0.03
N ALA A 2 11.20 10.19 -0.37
CA ALA A 2 11.88 11.44 0.00
C ALA A 2 11.45 12.56 -0.96
N VAL A 3 10.21 13.03 -0.83
CA VAL A 3 9.56 13.93 -1.78
C VAL A 3 10.36 15.21 -2.06
N GLU A 4 10.95 15.82 -1.03
CA GLU A 4 11.78 17.03 -1.17
C GLU A 4 13.07 16.79 -1.99
N LYS A 5 13.69 15.61 -1.84
CA LYS A 5 14.87 15.25 -2.65
C LYS A 5 14.50 15.00 -4.10
N ILE A 6 13.36 14.34 -4.33
CA ILE A 6 12.83 14.08 -5.68
C ILE A 6 12.49 15.40 -6.36
N GLU A 7 11.78 16.29 -5.69
CA GLU A 7 11.42 17.62 -6.17
C GLU A 7 12.68 18.43 -6.62
N ARG A 8 13.72 18.43 -5.77
CA ARG A 8 14.98 19.09 -6.11
C ARG A 8 15.65 18.50 -7.36
N ILE A 9 15.70 17.16 -7.47
CA ILE A 9 16.25 16.49 -8.66
C ILE A 9 15.43 16.81 -9.90
N ALA A 10 14.12 16.78 -9.78
CA ALA A 10 13.19 17.08 -10.87
C ALA A 10 13.38 18.51 -11.40
N ASN A 11 13.48 19.48 -10.49
CA ASN A 11 13.69 20.89 -10.83
C ASN A 11 15.04 21.12 -11.54
N ILE A 12 16.13 20.52 -11.04
CA ILE A 12 17.47 20.65 -11.65
C ILE A 12 17.50 20.07 -13.07
N ASN A 13 16.78 18.97 -13.30
CA ASN A 13 16.81 18.25 -14.58
C ASN A 13 15.58 18.51 -15.46
N ASN A 14 14.72 19.46 -15.09
CA ASN A 14 13.48 19.80 -15.79
C ASN A 14 12.59 18.56 -16.03
N LEU A 15 12.43 17.69 -15.01
CA LEU A 15 11.65 16.47 -15.08
C LEU A 15 10.22 16.69 -14.55
N ARG A 16 9.28 15.95 -15.10
CA ARG A 16 7.93 15.82 -14.54
C ARG A 16 7.87 14.66 -13.57
N VAL A 17 7.14 14.84 -12.46
CA VAL A 17 7.01 13.84 -11.40
C VAL A 17 5.57 13.36 -11.31
N ILE A 18 5.38 12.08 -11.55
CA ILE A 18 4.11 11.38 -11.33
C ILE A 18 4.30 10.42 -10.16
N TYR A 19 3.53 10.61 -9.07
CA TYR A 19 3.55 9.71 -7.93
C TYR A 19 2.47 8.62 -8.08
N ASP A 20 2.90 7.36 -7.98
CA ASP A 20 2.00 6.29 -7.59
C ASP A 20 1.64 6.47 -6.11
N ALA A 21 0.49 7.06 -5.88
CA ALA A 21 -0.05 7.38 -4.56
C ALA A 21 -1.19 6.42 -4.17
N ALA A 22 -1.25 5.22 -4.77
CA ALA A 22 -2.34 4.26 -4.62
C ALA A 22 -2.69 3.93 -3.16
N HIS A 23 -1.74 4.07 -2.23
CA HIS A 23 -1.90 3.76 -0.81
C HIS A 23 -1.91 4.99 0.12
N THR A 24 -1.98 6.21 -0.41
CA THR A 24 -1.70 7.43 0.39
C THR A 24 -2.93 8.26 0.73
N PHE A 25 -4.13 7.74 0.51
CA PHE A 25 -5.35 8.46 0.90
C PHE A 25 -5.31 8.81 2.40
N GLY A 26 -5.49 10.09 2.73
CA GLY A 26 -5.47 10.59 4.11
C GLY A 26 -4.09 10.72 4.75
N VAL A 27 -3.01 10.35 4.07
CA VAL A 27 -1.63 10.49 4.59
C VAL A 27 -1.18 11.94 4.52
N LYS A 28 -0.54 12.41 5.62
CA LYS A 28 0.02 13.76 5.73
C LYS A 28 1.45 13.73 6.24
N ASP A 29 2.24 14.66 5.77
CA ASP A 29 3.52 15.04 6.37
C ASP A 29 3.40 16.35 7.15
N LYS A 30 4.53 16.95 7.52
CA LYS A 30 4.56 18.21 8.26
C LYS A 30 4.02 19.42 7.47
N ARG A 31 3.97 19.34 6.13
CA ARG A 31 3.48 20.40 5.22
C ARG A 31 2.02 20.18 4.81
N GLY A 32 1.40 19.08 5.20
CA GLY A 32 0.01 18.75 4.86
C GLY A 32 -0.17 17.46 4.08
N SER A 33 -1.10 17.42 3.14
CA SER A 33 -1.34 16.21 2.35
C SER A 33 -0.13 15.83 1.51
N ILE A 34 0.26 14.54 1.56
CA ILE A 34 1.33 14.01 0.70
C ILE A 34 0.97 14.10 -0.80
N LEU A 35 -0.29 14.30 -1.13
CA LEU A 35 -0.79 14.46 -2.49
C LEU A 35 -0.51 15.86 -3.08
N ASN A 36 0.03 16.78 -2.29
CA ASN A 36 0.40 18.13 -2.75
C ASN A 36 1.74 18.16 -3.49
N TYR A 37 2.44 17.01 -3.57
CA TYR A 37 3.74 16.92 -4.23
C TYR A 37 3.65 16.36 -5.65
N GLY A 38 4.64 16.73 -6.48
CA GLY A 38 4.72 16.32 -7.88
C GLY A 38 3.75 17.06 -8.80
N ASP A 39 3.80 16.74 -10.08
CA ASP A 39 2.87 17.29 -11.08
C ASP A 39 1.53 16.56 -11.05
N ILE A 40 1.58 15.25 -10.82
CA ILE A 40 0.39 14.36 -10.77
C ILE A 40 0.61 13.31 -9.67
N SER A 41 -0.47 12.97 -8.94
CA SER A 41 -0.53 11.80 -8.07
C SER A 41 -1.73 10.93 -8.44
N ILE A 42 -1.57 9.61 -8.36
CA ILE A 42 -2.60 8.64 -8.74
C ILE A 42 -3.02 7.86 -7.51
N LEU A 43 -4.29 7.98 -7.13
CA LEU A 43 -4.93 7.22 -6.06
C LEU A 43 -5.68 6.00 -6.61
N SER A 44 -5.65 4.92 -5.85
CA SER A 44 -6.50 3.76 -6.10
C SER A 44 -7.63 3.71 -5.07
N PHE A 45 -8.84 3.45 -5.54
CA PHE A 45 -10.03 3.19 -4.72
C PHE A 45 -10.52 1.75 -4.85
N HIS A 46 -9.59 0.84 -5.22
CA HIS A 46 -9.84 -0.59 -5.21
C HIS A 46 -10.27 -1.07 -3.81
N ALA A 47 -11.09 -2.13 -3.72
CA ALA A 47 -11.69 -2.65 -2.49
C ALA A 47 -10.71 -2.91 -1.33
N THR A 48 -9.43 -3.16 -1.60
CA THR A 48 -8.40 -3.40 -0.58
C THR A 48 -7.82 -2.13 0.04
N LYS A 49 -8.16 -0.94 -0.47
CA LYS A 49 -7.61 0.33 0.03
C LYS A 49 -8.36 0.81 1.26
N VAL A 50 -7.71 1.67 2.05
CA VAL A 50 -8.30 2.26 3.27
C VAL A 50 -9.55 3.06 2.95
N PHE A 51 -9.50 3.88 1.90
CA PHE A 51 -10.67 4.47 1.25
C PHE A 51 -10.90 3.75 -0.07
N ASN A 52 -12.10 3.24 -0.29
CA ASN A 52 -12.41 2.48 -1.50
C ASN A 52 -13.83 2.75 -1.99
N THR A 53 -14.04 2.43 -3.26
CA THR A 53 -15.35 2.48 -3.93
C THR A 53 -15.65 1.14 -4.62
N PHE A 54 -15.16 0.02 -4.06
CA PHE A 54 -14.98 -1.29 -4.67
C PHE A 54 -13.96 -1.24 -5.81
N GLU A 55 -14.25 -0.50 -6.86
CA GLU A 55 -13.36 -0.16 -7.95
C GLU A 55 -13.41 1.35 -8.21
N GLY A 56 -12.26 1.92 -8.57
CA GLY A 56 -12.14 3.35 -8.87
C GLY A 56 -10.75 3.89 -8.58
N GLY A 57 -10.61 5.18 -8.77
CA GLY A 57 -9.38 5.91 -8.50
C GLY A 57 -9.58 7.40 -8.71
N ALA A 58 -8.54 8.16 -8.40
CA ALA A 58 -8.50 9.58 -8.66
C ALA A 58 -7.12 10.00 -9.15
N ILE A 59 -7.09 10.98 -10.03
CA ILE A 59 -5.90 11.69 -10.46
C ILE A 59 -5.91 13.05 -9.78
N ILE A 60 -4.88 13.33 -8.99
CA ILE A 60 -4.66 14.62 -8.36
C ILE A 60 -3.71 15.42 -9.25
N CYS A 61 -4.12 16.59 -9.68
CA CYS A 61 -3.30 17.52 -10.45
C CYS A 61 -3.54 18.95 -9.95
N HIS A 62 -2.54 19.82 -10.13
CA HIS A 62 -2.54 21.17 -9.57
C HIS A 62 -2.79 22.26 -10.63
N ASP A 63 -2.86 21.88 -11.91
CA ASP A 63 -3.09 22.77 -13.03
C ASP A 63 -4.46 22.52 -13.68
N LYS A 64 -5.22 23.62 -13.93
CA LYS A 64 -6.57 23.57 -14.53
C LYS A 64 -6.55 23.05 -15.97
N ASN A 65 -5.51 23.35 -16.74
CA ASN A 65 -5.41 22.87 -18.12
C ASN A 65 -5.15 21.37 -18.15
N MET A 66 -4.28 20.89 -17.24
CA MET A 66 -4.04 19.45 -17.06
C MET A 66 -5.35 18.74 -16.67
N LYS A 67 -6.10 19.30 -15.70
CA LYS A 67 -7.39 18.73 -15.31
C LYS A 67 -8.36 18.62 -16.50
N ARG A 68 -8.52 19.69 -17.27
CA ARG A 68 -9.40 19.67 -18.46
C ARG A 68 -8.95 18.60 -19.47
N ARG A 69 -7.65 18.50 -19.73
CA ARG A 69 -7.10 17.46 -20.60
C ARG A 69 -7.41 16.06 -20.10
N ILE A 70 -7.26 15.81 -18.80
CA ILE A 70 -7.58 14.52 -18.18
C ILE A 70 -9.08 14.24 -18.27
N ASP A 71 -9.94 15.24 -18.05
CA ASP A 71 -11.39 15.10 -18.17
C ASP A 71 -11.81 14.70 -19.59
N ASN A 72 -11.20 15.29 -20.62
CA ASN A 72 -11.43 14.88 -22.00
C ASN A 72 -10.93 13.45 -22.28
N LEU A 73 -9.70 13.13 -21.86
CA LEU A 73 -9.09 11.81 -22.06
C LEU A 73 -9.91 10.68 -21.43
N LYS A 74 -10.45 10.87 -20.21
CA LYS A 74 -11.27 9.87 -19.52
C LYS A 74 -12.68 9.73 -20.10
N ASN A 75 -13.11 10.68 -20.95
CA ASN A 75 -14.40 10.71 -21.62
C ASN A 75 -14.24 10.57 -23.14
N PHE A 76 -13.52 9.53 -23.58
CA PHE A 76 -13.31 9.21 -25.02
C PHE A 76 -12.63 10.31 -25.84
N GLY A 77 -12.12 11.38 -25.24
CA GLY A 77 -11.53 12.53 -25.91
C GLY A 77 -12.53 13.63 -26.28
N PHE A 78 -13.78 13.52 -25.86
CA PHE A 78 -14.81 14.52 -26.11
C PHE A 78 -14.57 15.80 -25.31
N VAL A 79 -14.74 16.94 -25.96
CA VAL A 79 -14.73 18.27 -25.34
C VAL A 79 -16.17 18.84 -25.22
N ASP A 80 -17.06 18.39 -26.07
CA ASP A 80 -18.50 18.63 -26.05
C ASP A 80 -19.25 17.41 -26.59
N GLU A 81 -20.54 17.55 -26.96
CA GLU A 81 -21.41 16.47 -27.42
C GLU A 81 -20.92 15.79 -28.72
N ILE A 82 -20.30 16.54 -29.61
CA ILE A 82 -19.94 16.08 -30.95
C ILE A 82 -18.47 16.21 -31.33
N THR A 83 -17.68 16.92 -30.54
CA THR A 83 -16.27 17.23 -30.86
C THR A 83 -15.31 16.35 -30.09
N VAL A 84 -14.47 15.60 -30.81
CA VAL A 84 -13.38 14.80 -30.26
C VAL A 84 -12.04 15.46 -30.58
N GLU A 85 -11.27 15.88 -29.56
CA GLU A 85 -9.97 16.53 -29.74
C GLU A 85 -8.77 15.59 -29.59
N VAL A 86 -8.91 14.53 -28.78
CA VAL A 86 -7.81 13.63 -28.45
C VAL A 86 -8.26 12.18 -28.44
N ALA A 87 -7.34 11.25 -28.67
CA ALA A 87 -7.63 9.84 -28.45
C ALA A 87 -7.77 9.56 -26.95
N GLY A 88 -8.97 9.24 -26.50
CA GLY A 88 -9.29 9.00 -25.10
C GLY A 88 -9.78 7.58 -24.85
N ILE A 89 -10.12 7.31 -23.59
CA ILE A 89 -10.68 6.04 -23.12
C ILE A 89 -11.95 6.28 -22.29
N ASN A 90 -12.71 5.23 -22.03
CA ASN A 90 -13.78 5.29 -21.04
C ASN A 90 -13.23 5.00 -19.65
N ALA A 91 -12.88 6.05 -18.90
CA ALA A 91 -12.37 5.95 -17.55
C ALA A 91 -13.20 6.77 -16.54
N LYS A 92 -14.48 6.94 -16.83
CA LYS A 92 -15.41 7.58 -15.89
C LYS A 92 -15.77 6.62 -14.76
N MET A 93 -15.80 7.14 -13.53
CA MET A 93 -16.35 6.41 -12.40
C MET A 93 -17.86 6.26 -12.56
N SER A 94 -18.42 5.08 -12.26
CA SER A 94 -19.86 4.89 -12.25
C SER A 94 -20.50 5.69 -11.10
N GLU A 95 -21.74 6.11 -11.27
CA GLU A 95 -22.48 6.83 -10.22
C GLU A 95 -22.67 5.99 -8.97
N PHE A 96 -22.81 4.66 -9.11
CA PHE A 96 -22.89 3.73 -7.99
C PHE A 96 -21.60 3.74 -7.14
N ASN A 97 -20.43 3.64 -7.79
CA ASN A 97 -19.14 3.71 -7.08
C ASN A 97 -18.93 5.11 -6.47
N ALA A 98 -19.35 6.17 -7.15
CA ALA A 98 -19.27 7.53 -6.62
C ALA A 98 -20.17 7.73 -5.39
N ALA A 99 -21.40 7.22 -5.41
CA ALA A 99 -22.30 7.26 -4.27
C ALA A 99 -21.73 6.51 -3.06
N LEU A 100 -21.16 5.31 -3.26
CA LEU A 100 -20.45 4.58 -2.22
C LEU A 100 -19.29 5.40 -1.68
N GLY A 101 -18.50 6.05 -2.56
CA GLY A 101 -17.38 6.91 -2.15
C GLY A 101 -17.83 8.06 -1.25
N LEU A 102 -18.93 8.72 -1.57
CA LEU A 102 -19.51 9.78 -0.74
C LEU A 102 -19.93 9.29 0.65
N LEU A 103 -20.44 8.06 0.75
CA LEU A 103 -20.75 7.43 2.03
C LEU A 103 -19.46 7.10 2.79
N GLN A 104 -18.49 6.47 2.15
CA GLN A 104 -17.21 6.10 2.77
C GLN A 104 -16.44 7.31 3.31
N LEU A 105 -16.50 8.47 2.65
CA LEU A 105 -15.87 9.70 3.13
C LEU A 105 -16.36 10.13 4.52
N LYS A 106 -17.58 9.79 4.90
CA LYS A 106 -18.14 10.11 6.23
C LYS A 106 -17.53 9.26 7.34
N HIS A 107 -16.94 8.11 7.00
CA HIS A 107 -16.47 7.11 7.96
C HIS A 107 -14.95 6.85 7.89
N VAL A 108 -14.25 7.43 6.91
CA VAL A 108 -12.83 7.11 6.66
C VAL A 108 -11.91 7.49 7.81
N ASP A 109 -12.16 8.61 8.49
CA ASP A 109 -11.34 9.01 9.64
C ASP A 109 -11.52 8.06 10.84
N ASP A 110 -12.73 7.59 11.11
CA ASP A 110 -13.00 6.56 12.11
C ASP A 110 -12.31 5.24 11.75
N ALA A 111 -12.43 4.81 10.50
CA ALA A 111 -11.74 3.61 10.00
C ALA A 111 -10.21 3.70 10.14
N ILE A 112 -9.61 4.86 9.87
CA ILE A 112 -8.17 5.10 10.07
C ILE A 112 -7.82 5.03 11.57
N ASN A 113 -8.63 5.60 12.46
CA ASN A 113 -8.40 5.55 13.91
C ASN A 113 -8.48 4.12 14.45
N LYS A 114 -9.44 3.31 14.02
CA LYS A 114 -9.53 1.89 14.39
C LYS A 114 -8.30 1.12 13.91
N ARG A 115 -7.85 1.32 12.66
CA ARG A 115 -6.61 0.72 12.13
C ARG A 115 -5.38 1.14 12.94
N LYS A 116 -5.32 2.37 13.42
CA LYS A 116 -4.25 2.86 14.29
C LYS A 116 -4.15 2.02 15.56
N LEU A 117 -5.26 1.81 16.26
CA LEU A 117 -5.29 1.01 17.50
C LEU A 117 -4.84 -0.45 17.26
N ILE A 118 -5.26 -1.05 16.14
CA ILE A 118 -4.81 -2.39 15.76
C ILE A 118 -3.30 -2.39 15.47
N PHE A 119 -2.82 -1.39 14.75
CA PHE A 119 -1.41 -1.22 14.42
C PHE A 119 -0.54 -1.11 15.69
N GLU A 120 -0.92 -0.24 16.62
CA GLU A 120 -0.21 0.00 17.89
C GLU A 120 -0.16 -1.30 18.72
N ARG A 121 -1.25 -2.04 18.84
CA ARG A 121 -1.27 -3.32 19.56
C ARG A 121 -0.35 -4.37 18.92
N TYR A 122 -0.24 -4.43 17.61
CA TYR A 122 0.75 -5.29 16.95
C TYR A 122 2.19 -4.88 17.27
N ILE A 123 2.49 -3.57 17.29
CA ILE A 123 3.81 -3.07 17.68
C ILE A 123 4.13 -3.52 19.11
N ASP A 124 3.23 -3.28 20.06
CA ASP A 124 3.43 -3.62 21.47
C ASP A 124 3.71 -5.12 21.67
N ALA A 125 2.97 -5.97 20.95
CA ALA A 125 3.07 -7.42 21.09
C ALA A 125 4.27 -8.04 20.35
N LEU A 126 4.69 -7.48 19.21
CA LEU A 126 5.62 -8.14 18.29
C LEU A 126 7.02 -7.49 18.26
N SER A 127 7.20 -6.29 18.81
CA SER A 127 8.46 -5.54 18.71
C SER A 127 9.64 -6.21 19.41
N SER A 128 9.40 -7.03 20.43
CA SER A 128 10.42 -7.74 21.20
C SER A 128 10.79 -9.11 20.63
N ILE A 129 10.11 -9.57 19.58
CA ILE A 129 10.33 -10.91 19.03
C ILE A 129 11.60 -10.90 18.18
N VAL A 130 12.58 -11.73 18.57
CA VAL A 130 13.80 -11.91 17.78
C VAL A 130 13.45 -12.47 16.40
N GLY A 131 14.00 -11.85 15.37
CA GLY A 131 13.78 -12.26 13.99
C GLY A 131 12.51 -11.69 13.32
N ILE A 132 11.69 -10.94 14.05
CA ILE A 132 10.59 -10.15 13.49
C ILE A 132 10.94 -8.66 13.54
N THR A 133 10.86 -7.98 12.42
CA THR A 133 10.99 -6.52 12.35
C THR A 133 9.81 -5.92 11.61
N TYR A 134 9.53 -4.65 11.81
CA TYR A 134 8.44 -3.93 11.14
C TYR A 134 8.95 -2.63 10.53
N ILE A 135 8.18 -2.06 9.61
CA ILE A 135 8.53 -0.80 8.96
C ILE A 135 7.99 0.36 9.80
N PRO A 136 8.86 1.24 10.34
CA PRO A 136 8.43 2.38 11.15
C PRO A 136 7.53 3.34 10.36
N GLN A 137 6.53 3.91 11.02
CA GLN A 137 5.72 4.98 10.44
C GLN A 137 6.49 6.30 10.50
N ILE A 138 6.74 6.92 9.35
CA ILE A 138 7.48 8.19 9.24
C ILE A 138 6.56 9.37 8.88
N ALA A 139 5.31 9.12 8.53
CA ALA A 139 4.33 10.16 8.22
C ALA A 139 3.86 10.87 9.51
N ALA A 140 3.56 12.16 9.42
CA ALA A 140 2.96 12.91 10.54
C ALA A 140 1.53 12.41 10.85
N LYS A 141 0.77 12.03 9.80
CA LYS A 141 -0.49 11.27 9.91
C LYS A 141 -0.45 10.12 8.91
N SER A 142 -0.48 8.87 9.41
CA SER A 142 -0.59 7.66 8.59
C SER A 142 -2.05 7.25 8.41
N ASN A 143 -2.32 6.40 7.42
CA ASN A 143 -3.62 5.75 7.23
C ASN A 143 -3.62 4.27 7.62
N TYR A 144 -2.49 3.73 8.07
CA TYR A 144 -2.34 2.36 8.55
C TYR A 144 -2.90 1.31 7.58
N SER A 145 -2.61 1.48 6.27
CA SER A 145 -3.16 0.62 5.21
C SER A 145 -2.71 -0.83 5.32
N TYR A 146 -1.48 -1.07 5.77
CA TYR A 146 -0.89 -2.39 5.97
C TYR A 146 -0.11 -2.46 7.27
N PHE A 147 0.04 -3.69 7.79
CA PHE A 147 1.00 -4.01 8.85
C PHE A 147 2.02 -5.03 8.33
N PRO A 148 3.06 -4.59 7.60
CA PRO A 148 4.11 -5.47 7.13
C PRO A 148 5.11 -5.78 8.25
N ILE A 149 5.37 -7.07 8.45
CA ILE A 149 6.50 -7.58 9.21
C ILE A 149 7.53 -8.18 8.25
N LEU A 150 8.79 -8.13 8.63
CA LEU A 150 9.87 -8.83 7.94
C LEU A 150 10.35 -9.98 8.84
N VAL A 151 10.23 -11.19 8.33
CA VAL A 151 10.66 -12.42 9.00
C VAL A 151 12.08 -12.73 8.55
N ASN A 152 13.06 -12.50 9.38
CA ASN A 152 14.46 -12.74 9.06
C ASN A 152 14.95 -14.10 9.59
N ASN A 153 16.19 -14.45 9.28
CA ASN A 153 16.77 -15.77 9.58
C ASN A 153 16.94 -16.05 11.09
N SER A 154 16.77 -15.04 11.96
CA SER A 154 16.83 -15.23 13.43
C SER A 154 15.48 -15.64 14.03
N PHE A 155 14.40 -15.67 13.24
CA PHE A 155 13.12 -16.22 13.67
C PHE A 155 13.11 -17.73 13.44
N ALA A 156 12.46 -18.49 14.32
CA ALA A 156 12.43 -19.96 14.27
C ALA A 156 11.85 -20.54 12.96
N LEU A 157 11.00 -19.79 12.29
CA LEU A 157 10.41 -20.17 10.99
C LEU A 157 10.81 -19.14 9.93
N ASN A 158 11.08 -19.60 8.69
CA ASN A 158 11.15 -18.68 7.57
C ASN A 158 9.74 -18.12 7.23
N ARG A 159 9.70 -17.03 6.45
CA ARG A 159 8.46 -16.33 6.06
C ARG A 159 7.39 -17.27 5.50
N ASP A 160 7.76 -18.24 4.64
CA ASP A 160 6.79 -19.13 4.01
C ASP A 160 6.24 -20.18 4.96
N ASN A 161 7.03 -20.66 5.90
CA ASN A 161 6.57 -21.58 6.95
C ASN A 161 5.67 -20.85 7.96
N LEU A 162 6.01 -19.61 8.33
CA LEU A 162 5.12 -18.78 9.16
C LEU A 162 3.80 -18.49 8.42
N TYR A 163 3.85 -18.16 7.13
CA TYR A 163 2.64 -17.96 6.32
C TYR A 163 1.75 -19.22 6.31
N LYS A 164 2.34 -20.41 6.11
CA LYS A 164 1.60 -21.68 6.17
C LYS A 164 0.99 -21.91 7.55
N LYS A 165 1.75 -21.66 8.61
CA LYS A 165 1.29 -21.81 10.00
C LYS A 165 0.11 -20.89 10.30
N LEU A 166 0.18 -19.62 9.91
CA LEU A 166 -0.93 -18.68 10.03
C LEU A 166 -2.16 -19.19 9.26
N LYS A 167 -1.98 -19.60 8.00
CA LYS A 167 -3.07 -20.10 7.17
C LYS A 167 -3.76 -21.34 7.74
N THR A 168 -3.02 -22.29 8.31
CA THR A 168 -3.59 -23.49 8.97
C THR A 168 -4.34 -23.17 10.26
N ASN A 169 -4.11 -21.99 10.84
CA ASN A 169 -4.85 -21.45 11.98
C ASN A 169 -5.98 -20.47 11.58
N GLY A 170 -6.41 -20.48 10.31
CA GLY A 170 -7.48 -19.63 9.81
C GLY A 170 -7.10 -18.17 9.56
N ILE A 171 -5.82 -17.81 9.66
CA ILE A 171 -5.33 -16.44 9.54
C ILE A 171 -4.87 -16.16 8.11
N ASN A 172 -5.53 -15.20 7.44
CA ASN A 172 -5.24 -14.83 6.06
C ASN A 172 -4.21 -13.68 5.96
N ALA A 173 -2.95 -13.96 6.30
CA ALA A 173 -1.85 -13.03 6.02
C ALA A 173 -1.54 -12.96 4.52
N ARG A 174 -0.85 -11.90 4.08
CA ARG A 174 -0.52 -11.68 2.67
C ARG A 174 0.98 -11.45 2.48
N ARG A 175 1.56 -12.10 1.45
CA ARG A 175 2.96 -11.86 1.04
C ARG A 175 3.00 -10.68 0.07
N TYR A 176 2.83 -9.47 0.54
CA TYR A 176 2.73 -8.26 -0.28
C TYR A 176 4.06 -7.47 -0.33
N PHE A 177 4.74 -7.40 -1.49
CA PHE A 177 4.29 -8.05 -2.73
C PHE A 177 5.31 -9.12 -3.12
N TYR A 178 4.82 -10.31 -3.37
CA TYR A 178 5.57 -11.47 -3.79
C TYR A 178 4.73 -12.27 -4.80
N PRO A 179 5.33 -12.78 -5.92
CA PRO A 179 6.71 -12.51 -6.35
C PRO A 179 6.91 -11.06 -6.81
N LEU A 180 8.17 -10.65 -7.01
CA LEU A 180 8.46 -9.35 -7.62
C LEU A 180 7.96 -9.31 -9.06
N ILE A 181 7.60 -8.12 -9.56
CA ILE A 181 7.21 -7.92 -10.97
C ILE A 181 8.31 -8.41 -11.91
N THR A 182 9.57 -8.22 -11.53
CA THR A 182 10.75 -8.68 -12.28
C THR A 182 10.88 -10.20 -12.37
N ASP A 183 10.15 -10.96 -11.54
CA ASP A 183 10.10 -12.42 -11.63
C ASP A 183 8.98 -12.92 -12.56
N PHE A 184 8.13 -12.03 -13.06
CA PHE A 184 7.03 -12.40 -13.95
C PHE A 184 7.56 -12.84 -15.32
N PRO A 185 6.96 -13.86 -15.96
CA PRO A 185 7.44 -14.40 -17.22
C PRO A 185 7.70 -13.37 -18.31
N MET A 186 6.86 -12.31 -18.38
CA MET A 186 6.97 -11.25 -19.39
C MET A 186 8.09 -10.24 -19.11
N TYR A 187 8.66 -10.19 -17.89
CA TYR A 187 9.67 -9.19 -17.49
C TYR A 187 11.02 -9.78 -17.09
N ARG A 188 11.07 -11.04 -16.66
CA ARG A 188 12.28 -11.65 -16.06
C ARG A 188 13.50 -11.72 -16.99
N GLU A 189 13.27 -11.67 -18.31
CA GLU A 189 14.36 -11.71 -19.30
C GLU A 189 14.99 -10.32 -19.57
N HIS A 190 14.43 -9.23 -19.03
CA HIS A 190 15.03 -7.91 -19.15
C HIS A 190 16.31 -7.80 -18.32
N ALA A 191 17.33 -7.16 -18.86
CA ALA A 191 18.61 -6.96 -18.17
C ALA A 191 18.43 -6.26 -16.80
N SER A 192 17.50 -5.30 -16.70
CA SER A 192 17.16 -4.60 -15.46
C SER A 192 16.46 -5.50 -14.40
N ALA A 193 15.88 -6.62 -14.81
CA ALA A 193 15.20 -7.57 -13.91
C ALA A 193 16.16 -8.53 -13.18
N ARG A 194 17.45 -8.54 -13.52
CA ARG A 194 18.43 -9.42 -12.89
C ARG A 194 18.48 -9.20 -11.39
N LYS A 195 18.49 -10.29 -10.62
CA LYS A 195 18.46 -10.27 -9.15
C LYS A 195 19.59 -9.45 -8.54
N ASP A 196 20.77 -9.47 -9.15
CA ASP A 196 21.95 -8.72 -8.71
C ASP A 196 21.72 -7.20 -8.74
N ASN A 197 20.83 -6.72 -9.62
CA ASN A 197 20.46 -5.30 -9.69
C ASN A 197 19.45 -4.88 -8.59
N LEU A 198 18.80 -5.84 -7.92
CA LEU A 198 17.67 -5.61 -7.03
C LEU A 198 17.84 -6.32 -5.66
N PRO A 199 19.00 -6.21 -4.99
CA PRO A 199 19.27 -6.97 -3.78
C PRO A 199 18.29 -6.64 -2.64
N VAL A 200 17.97 -5.36 -2.45
CA VAL A 200 17.03 -4.90 -1.41
C VAL A 200 15.62 -5.40 -1.69
N ALA A 201 15.14 -5.27 -2.94
CA ALA A 201 13.80 -5.71 -3.31
C ALA A 201 13.64 -7.24 -3.14
N ASN A 202 14.64 -8.02 -3.58
CA ASN A 202 14.64 -9.48 -3.41
C ASN A 202 14.60 -9.89 -1.93
N THR A 203 15.45 -9.28 -1.10
CA THR A 203 15.46 -9.53 0.34
C THR A 203 14.12 -9.19 0.97
N SER A 204 13.57 -8.01 0.66
CA SER A 204 12.28 -7.58 1.19
C SER A 204 11.14 -8.51 0.76
N ALA A 205 11.07 -8.86 -0.53
CA ALA A 205 10.03 -9.73 -1.05
C ALA A 205 10.06 -11.15 -0.45
N ASN A 206 11.25 -11.66 -0.13
CA ASN A 206 11.40 -12.98 0.47
C ASN A 206 11.05 -13.01 1.96
N ASN A 207 11.10 -11.87 2.64
CA ASN A 207 10.91 -11.77 4.09
C ASN A 207 9.57 -11.14 4.50
N VAL A 208 8.91 -10.38 3.60
CA VAL A 208 7.70 -9.63 3.95
C VAL A 208 6.48 -10.52 4.14
N LEU A 209 5.73 -10.23 5.20
CA LEU A 209 4.41 -10.78 5.46
C LEU A 209 3.51 -9.68 6.07
N CYS A 210 2.41 -9.35 5.41
CA CYS A 210 1.44 -8.40 5.92
C CYS A 210 0.41 -9.13 6.77
N LEU A 211 0.28 -8.73 8.03
CA LEU A 211 -0.74 -9.25 8.94
C LEU A 211 -2.10 -8.59 8.65
N PRO A 212 -3.22 -9.26 8.99
CA PRO A 212 -4.55 -8.68 8.84
C PRO A 212 -4.68 -7.35 9.58
N ILE A 213 -5.17 -6.32 8.90
CA ILE A 213 -5.47 -5.02 9.48
C ILE A 213 -6.67 -4.40 8.73
N TYR A 214 -7.81 -4.29 9.41
CA TYR A 214 -9.05 -3.69 8.90
C TYR A 214 -9.88 -3.18 10.08
N PRO A 215 -10.76 -2.17 9.90
CA PRO A 215 -11.43 -1.50 11.02
C PRO A 215 -12.25 -2.41 11.94
N GLU A 216 -12.79 -3.49 11.40
CA GLU A 216 -13.65 -4.46 12.11
C GLU A 216 -12.87 -5.68 12.61
N LEU A 217 -11.52 -5.64 12.64
CA LEU A 217 -10.73 -6.71 13.26
C LEU A 217 -10.93 -6.67 14.77
N GLU A 218 -11.66 -7.66 15.28
CA GLU A 218 -11.95 -7.80 16.70
C GLU A 218 -10.67 -8.08 17.50
N LYS A 219 -10.72 -7.73 18.78
CA LYS A 219 -9.57 -7.86 19.68
C LYS A 219 -9.15 -9.33 19.83
N GLU A 220 -10.10 -10.21 19.96
CA GLU A 220 -9.93 -11.65 20.11
C GLU A 220 -9.24 -12.27 18.87
N ASP A 221 -9.65 -11.86 17.67
CA ASP A 221 -9.03 -12.29 16.41
C ASP A 221 -7.59 -11.78 16.31
N GLN A 222 -7.34 -10.52 16.70
CA GLN A 222 -5.99 -9.98 16.73
C GLN A 222 -5.11 -10.70 17.76
N GLU A 223 -5.62 -11.02 18.94
CA GLU A 223 -4.92 -11.82 19.95
C GLU A 223 -4.60 -13.22 19.44
N HIS A 224 -5.52 -13.85 18.69
CA HIS A 224 -5.27 -15.14 18.05
C HIS A 224 -4.11 -15.07 17.05
N ILE A 225 -4.04 -14.01 16.23
CA ILE A 225 -2.93 -13.77 15.30
C ILE A 225 -1.60 -13.63 16.07
N ILE A 226 -1.58 -12.78 17.09
CA ILE A 226 -0.41 -12.51 17.94
C ILE A 226 0.08 -13.80 18.60
N ASN A 227 -0.83 -14.53 19.28
CA ASN A 227 -0.49 -15.77 19.99
C ASN A 227 0.02 -16.86 19.05
N THR A 228 -0.49 -16.93 17.82
CA THR A 228 0.01 -17.86 16.81
C THR A 228 1.46 -17.55 16.44
N ILE A 229 1.83 -16.27 16.32
CA ILE A 229 3.20 -15.85 16.03
C ILE A 229 4.11 -16.11 17.24
N LEU A 230 3.66 -15.74 18.45
CA LEU A 230 4.42 -15.96 19.69
C LEU A 230 4.70 -17.44 19.96
N SER A 231 3.74 -18.33 19.69
CA SER A 231 3.94 -19.77 19.83
C SER A 231 5.05 -20.31 18.91
N CYS A 232 5.26 -19.70 17.76
CA CYS A 232 6.35 -20.05 16.84
C CYS A 232 7.70 -19.54 17.32
N ALA A 233 7.76 -18.42 18.06
CA ALA A 233 9.01 -17.87 18.58
C ALA A 233 9.57 -18.69 19.76
N GLN A 234 8.72 -19.45 20.47
CA GLN A 234 9.11 -20.21 21.67
C GLN A 234 9.62 -21.64 21.39
N THR A 235 9.60 -22.08 20.14
CA THR A 235 9.92 -23.47 19.80
C THR A 235 11.41 -23.84 19.89
N ASP A 236 12.33 -22.88 20.03
CA ASP A 236 13.77 -23.15 20.07
C ASP A 236 14.37 -23.50 21.45
N PHE A 237 13.58 -23.58 22.54
CA PHE A 237 14.08 -23.87 23.86
C PHE A 237 13.87 -25.33 24.34
N LYS A 238 13.45 -26.27 23.48
CA LYS A 238 13.16 -27.64 23.92
C LYS A 238 14.10 -28.75 23.40
N TYR A 239 15.18 -28.43 22.71
CA TYR A 239 16.19 -29.44 22.29
C TYR A 239 17.61 -28.86 22.44
N THR A 240 18.10 -28.74 23.64
CA THR A 240 19.54 -28.83 24.01
C THR A 240 19.68 -29.73 25.21
#